data_87a1fa49a5980f30bf3abd71f0b7a235
#
_entry.id   87a1fa49a5980f30bf3abd71f0b7a235
#
_cell.length_a   1.000
_cell.length_b   1.000
_cell.length_c   1.000
_cell.angle_alpha   90.00
_cell.angle_beta   90.00
_cell.angle_gamma   90.00
#
_symmetry.space_group_name_H-M   'P 1'
#
loop_
_entity.id
_entity.type
_entity.pdbx_description
1 polymer ?
#
loop_
_entity_poly.entity_id
_entity_poly.type
_entity_poly.pdbx_seq_one_letter_code
_entity_poly.pdbx_strand_id
1 'polypeptide(L)'
;MMRIFERITGSMEAKREWRSMEKRAKSLPPRYYEAYQAIQRYLNVTGGLTSWQSSHRVLTVVLELMEQAAFEQKPVTDFTGEDVAAFCDELVKGEQSWQTSYRHKLNQTIRQNS
;
A
#
# COMPACT_ATOMS: atom_id res chain seq x y z
N MET A 1 16.75 15.85 -4.59
CA MET A 1 15.96 14.88 -4.35
C MET A 1 14.64 15.08 -4.82
N MET A 2 13.97 15.99 -4.30
CA MET A 2 12.69 16.29 -4.78
C MET A 2 12.66 16.56 -6.23
N ARG A 3 13.74 17.10 -6.71
CA ARG A 3 13.84 17.40 -8.06
C ARG A 3 13.69 16.26 -8.95
N ILE A 4 14.15 15.09 -8.59
CA ILE A 4 14.03 13.90 -9.39
C ILE A 4 12.59 13.54 -9.59
N PHE A 5 11.80 13.61 -8.54
CA PHE A 5 10.40 13.34 -8.64
C PHE A 5 9.69 14.34 -9.50
N GLU A 6 10.09 15.59 -9.38
CA GLU A 6 9.43 16.62 -10.15
C GLU A 6 9.64 16.48 -11.61
N ARG A 7 10.76 15.86 -12.01
CA ARG A 7 11.02 15.67 -13.39
C ARG A 7 10.26 14.51 -13.99
N ILE A 8 9.72 13.64 -13.16
CA ILE A 8 8.95 12.51 -13.63
C ILE A 8 7.51 12.90 -13.68
N THR A 9 6.93 12.79 -14.86
CA THR A 9 5.55 13.18 -15.08
C THR A 9 4.62 12.56 -14.08
N GLY A 10 4.85 11.29 -13.76
CA GLY A 10 4.01 10.57 -12.83
C GLY A 10 4.04 11.09 -11.42
N SER A 11 5.04 11.92 -11.06
CA SER A 11 5.14 12.41 -9.69
C SER A 11 4.00 13.33 -9.32
N MET A 12 3.48 14.08 -10.29
CA MET A 12 2.34 14.94 -10.01
C MET A 12 1.10 14.10 -9.75
N GLU A 13 0.91 13.07 -10.53
CA GLU A 13 -0.19 12.15 -10.35
C GLU A 13 -0.07 11.42 -9.03
N ALA A 14 1.15 10.99 -8.70
CA ALA A 14 1.40 10.29 -7.45
C ALA A 14 1.03 11.16 -6.26
N LYS A 15 1.39 12.43 -6.31
CA LYS A 15 1.05 13.36 -5.24
C LYS A 15 -0.43 13.56 -5.11
N ARG A 16 -1.12 13.63 -6.24
CA ARG A 16 -2.55 13.82 -6.25
C ARG A 16 -3.26 12.61 -5.66
N GLU A 17 -2.80 11.42 -6.04
CA GLU A 17 -3.37 10.19 -5.52
C GLU A 17 -3.12 10.06 -4.02
N TRP A 18 -1.93 10.46 -3.59
CA TRP A 18 -1.60 10.43 -2.17
C TRP A 18 -2.53 11.35 -1.38
N ARG A 19 -2.74 12.56 -1.87
CA ARG A 19 -3.63 13.50 -1.19
C ARG A 19 -5.05 12.97 -1.12
N SER A 20 -5.49 12.33 -2.20
CA SER A 20 -6.82 11.75 -2.25
C SER A 20 -6.97 10.65 -1.20
N MET A 21 -5.97 9.80 -1.06
CA MET A 21 -5.98 8.74 -0.06
C MET A 21 -5.96 9.32 1.35
N GLU A 22 -5.15 10.35 1.57
CA GLU A 22 -5.09 10.99 2.88
C GLU A 22 -6.44 11.61 3.25
N LYS A 23 -7.11 12.18 2.29
CA LYS A 23 -8.41 12.78 2.52
C LYS A 23 -9.43 11.72 2.89
N ARG A 24 -9.42 10.60 2.17
CA ARG A 24 -10.32 9.49 2.48
C ARG A 24 -10.04 8.95 3.88
N ALA A 25 -8.76 8.79 4.22
CA ALA A 25 -8.38 8.27 5.52
C ALA A 25 -8.86 9.19 6.63
N LYS A 26 -8.70 10.49 6.44
CA LYS A 26 -9.13 11.46 7.45
C LYS A 26 -10.64 11.49 7.63
N SER A 27 -11.38 11.00 6.66
CA SER A 27 -12.83 10.93 6.75
C SER A 27 -13.31 9.73 7.54
N LEU A 28 -12.42 8.80 7.87
CA LEU A 28 -12.78 7.65 8.69
C LEU A 28 -13.08 8.09 10.12
N PRO A 29 -13.92 7.34 10.84
CA PRO A 29 -14.07 7.60 12.27
C PRO A 29 -12.71 7.45 12.96
N PRO A 30 -12.49 8.17 14.06
CA PRO A 30 -11.17 8.26 14.67
C PRO A 30 -10.43 6.95 14.91
N ARG A 31 -11.13 5.92 15.40
CA ARG A 31 -10.43 4.67 15.69
C ARG A 31 -9.92 3.96 14.44
N TYR A 32 -10.65 4.12 13.34
CA TYR A 32 -10.23 3.51 12.07
C TYR A 32 -9.10 4.32 11.44
N TYR A 33 -9.17 5.62 11.59
CA TYR A 33 -8.10 6.48 11.08
C TYR A 33 -6.80 6.20 11.83
N GLU A 34 -6.87 6.07 13.15
CA GLU A 34 -5.68 5.76 13.95
C GLU A 34 -5.11 4.42 13.56
N ALA A 35 -5.98 3.43 13.33
CA ALA A 35 -5.51 2.11 12.90
C ALA A 35 -4.83 2.19 11.53
N TYR A 36 -5.42 2.94 10.61
CA TYR A 36 -4.84 3.13 9.29
C TYR A 36 -3.45 3.76 9.40
N GLN A 37 -3.32 4.79 10.22
CA GLN A 37 -2.03 5.45 10.41
C GLN A 37 -0.99 4.52 11.03
N ALA A 38 -1.42 3.70 11.98
CA ALA A 38 -0.52 2.75 12.62
C ALA A 38 -0.01 1.72 11.62
N ILE A 39 -0.88 1.22 10.76
CA ILE A 39 -0.49 0.27 9.73
C ILE A 39 0.45 0.94 8.73
N GLN A 40 0.13 2.16 8.33
CA GLN A 40 0.97 2.92 7.42
C GLN A 40 2.38 3.09 7.98
N ARG A 41 2.46 3.42 9.25
CA ARG A 41 3.75 3.60 9.93
C ARG A 41 4.53 2.31 9.98
N TYR A 42 3.84 1.21 10.29
CA TYR A 42 4.50 -0.09 10.36
C TYR A 42 5.10 -0.46 9.01
N LEU A 43 4.33 -0.28 7.94
CA LEU A 43 4.80 -0.58 6.59
C LEU A 43 5.99 0.29 6.20
N ASN A 44 5.98 1.55 6.60
CA ASN A 44 7.08 2.45 6.30
C ASN A 44 8.34 2.08 7.07
N VAL A 45 8.19 1.73 8.34
CA VAL A 45 9.33 1.42 9.20
C VAL A 45 9.99 0.11 8.80
N THR A 46 9.18 -0.89 8.44
CA THR A 46 9.73 -2.19 8.08
C THR A 46 10.29 -2.22 6.66
N GLY A 47 9.97 -1.20 5.87
CA GLY A 47 10.60 -1.05 4.56
C GLY A 47 10.28 -2.11 3.53
N GLY A 48 9.16 -2.79 3.69
CA GLY A 48 8.81 -3.87 2.78
C GLY A 48 8.27 -3.42 1.44
N LEU A 49 7.85 -2.17 1.33
CA LEU A 49 7.31 -1.62 0.10
C LEU A 49 8.33 -0.65 -0.48
N THR A 50 8.83 -0.95 -1.67
CA THR A 50 9.97 -0.24 -2.22
C THR A 50 9.65 0.75 -3.32
N SER A 51 8.40 0.83 -3.74
CA SER A 51 8.01 1.78 -4.77
C SER A 51 6.69 2.44 -4.43
N TRP A 52 6.43 3.56 -5.09
CA TRP A 52 5.16 4.26 -4.92
C TRP A 52 4.00 3.36 -5.34
N GLN A 53 4.18 2.63 -6.43
CA GLN A 53 3.11 1.77 -6.93
C GLN A 53 2.76 0.67 -5.93
N SER A 54 3.77 0.04 -5.32
CA SER A 54 3.52 -0.98 -4.30
C SER A 54 2.82 -0.38 -3.10
N SER A 55 3.29 0.77 -2.64
CA SER A 55 2.67 1.45 -1.50
C SER A 55 1.23 1.81 -1.80
N HIS A 56 1.00 2.32 -2.99
CA HIS A 56 -0.34 2.72 -3.39
C HIS A 56 -1.30 1.53 -3.40
N ARG A 57 -0.87 0.40 -3.98
CA ARG A 57 -1.72 -0.78 -4.03
C ARG A 57 -2.06 -1.29 -2.64
N VAL A 58 -1.05 -1.44 -1.80
CA VAL A 58 -1.25 -1.98 -0.47
C VAL A 58 -2.10 -1.06 0.39
N LEU A 59 -1.77 0.23 0.39
CA LEU A 59 -2.51 1.18 1.23
C LEU A 59 -3.93 1.39 0.73
N THR A 60 -4.16 1.27 -0.57
CA THR A 60 -5.51 1.35 -1.10
C THR A 60 -6.36 0.20 -0.57
N VAL A 61 -5.79 -1.01 -0.57
CA VAL A 61 -6.51 -2.17 -0.04
C VAL A 61 -6.82 -1.97 1.44
N VAL A 62 -5.82 -1.52 2.21
CA VAL A 62 -6.03 -1.30 3.64
C VAL A 62 -7.11 -0.25 3.86
N LEU A 63 -7.06 0.84 3.11
CA LEU A 63 -8.04 1.91 3.25
C LEU A 63 -9.44 1.42 2.94
N GLU A 64 -9.59 0.65 1.88
CA GLU A 64 -10.90 0.10 1.51
C GLU A 64 -11.43 -0.84 2.59
N LEU A 65 -10.56 -1.65 3.18
CA LEU A 65 -10.96 -2.53 4.26
C LEU A 65 -11.37 -1.73 5.50
N MET A 66 -10.66 -0.64 5.78
CA MET A 66 -11.02 0.24 6.89
C MET A 66 -12.38 0.90 6.66
N GLU A 67 -12.61 1.35 5.44
CA GLU A 67 -13.89 1.97 5.09
C GLU A 67 -15.04 0.98 5.24
N GLN A 68 -14.81 -0.25 4.82
CA GLN A 68 -15.80 -1.30 4.93
C GLN A 68 -16.07 -1.63 6.40
N ALA A 69 -15.02 -1.77 7.20
CA ALA A 69 -15.17 -2.06 8.61
C ALA A 69 -15.91 -0.93 9.33
N ALA A 70 -15.58 0.31 8.98
CA ALA A 70 -16.23 1.46 9.58
C ALA A 70 -17.73 1.50 9.23
N PHE A 71 -18.03 1.21 7.97
CA PHE A 71 -19.40 1.19 7.52
C PHE A 71 -20.21 0.13 8.26
N GLU A 72 -19.62 -1.02 8.48
CA GLU A 72 -20.27 -2.13 9.17
C GLU A 72 -20.12 -2.05 10.70
N GLN A 73 -19.39 -1.06 11.16
CA GLN A 73 -19.12 -0.86 12.60
C GLN A 73 -18.46 -2.06 13.24
N LYS A 74 -17.58 -2.72 12.50
CA LYS A 74 -16.84 -3.87 12.97
C LYS A 74 -15.44 -3.49 13.41
N PRO A 75 -14.86 -4.22 14.37
CA PRO A 75 -13.48 -3.91 14.77
C PRO A 75 -12.50 -4.22 13.66
N VAL A 76 -11.39 -3.49 13.65
CA VAL A 76 -10.35 -3.66 12.64
C VAL A 76 -9.83 -5.09 12.63
N THR A 77 -9.75 -5.71 13.81
CA THR A 77 -9.22 -7.07 13.91
C THR A 77 -10.10 -8.13 13.23
N ASP A 78 -11.31 -7.76 12.83
CA ASP A 78 -12.14 -8.69 12.05
C ASP A 78 -11.51 -8.97 10.69
N PHE A 79 -10.82 -7.98 10.10
CA PHE A 79 -10.19 -8.25 8.81
C PHE A 79 -8.69 -8.49 8.91
N THR A 80 -8.04 -7.98 9.97
CA THR A 80 -6.60 -8.19 10.11
C THR A 80 -6.26 -9.47 10.87
N GLY A 81 -7.16 -9.93 11.74
CA GLY A 81 -6.84 -10.92 12.74
C GLY A 81 -6.19 -10.23 13.93
N GLU A 82 -5.91 -11.01 14.98
CA GLU A 82 -5.33 -10.45 16.20
C GLU A 82 -3.88 -9.98 16.00
N ASP A 83 -3.16 -10.66 15.12
CA ASP A 83 -1.79 -10.27 14.83
C ASP A 83 -1.78 -9.36 13.62
N VAL A 84 -1.95 -8.07 13.85
CA VAL A 84 -2.02 -7.08 12.78
C VAL A 84 -0.71 -6.99 12.02
N ALA A 85 0.41 -7.14 12.71
CA ALA A 85 1.72 -7.13 12.05
C ALA A 85 1.83 -8.27 11.03
N ALA A 86 1.32 -9.46 11.40
CA ALA A 86 1.34 -10.59 10.48
C ALA A 86 0.50 -10.32 9.25
N PHE A 87 -0.64 -9.66 9.43
CA PHE A 87 -1.49 -9.25 8.32
C PHE A 87 -0.71 -8.33 7.37
N CYS A 88 0.00 -7.35 7.92
CA CYS A 88 0.80 -6.42 7.13
C CYS A 88 1.92 -7.14 6.40
N ASP A 89 2.57 -8.07 7.08
CA ASP A 89 3.67 -8.83 6.49
C ASP A 89 3.19 -9.67 5.31
N GLU A 90 1.97 -10.20 5.38
CA GLU A 90 1.41 -10.95 4.29
C GLU A 90 1.13 -10.06 3.08
N LEU A 91 0.68 -8.84 3.32
CA LEU A 91 0.47 -7.88 2.23
C LEU A 91 1.78 -7.58 1.52
N VAL A 92 2.85 -7.39 2.29
CA VAL A 92 4.16 -7.11 1.73
C VAL A 92 4.65 -8.30 0.93
N LYS A 93 4.45 -9.50 1.44
CA LYS A 93 4.84 -10.72 0.76
C LYS A 93 4.13 -10.85 -0.58
N GLY A 94 2.85 -10.52 -0.62
CA GLY A 94 2.10 -10.55 -1.84
C GLY A 94 2.69 -9.63 -2.90
N GLU A 95 3.11 -8.43 -2.49
CA GLU A 95 3.74 -7.48 -3.42
C GLU A 95 5.08 -7.98 -3.90
N GLN A 96 5.88 -8.55 -3.00
CA GLN A 96 7.18 -9.07 -3.37
C GLN A 96 7.07 -10.24 -4.33
N SER A 97 6.08 -11.08 -4.11
CA SER A 97 5.85 -12.23 -4.97
C SER A 97 5.46 -11.78 -6.38
N TRP A 98 4.61 -10.77 -6.48
CA TRP A 98 4.21 -10.20 -7.76
C TRP A 98 5.42 -9.63 -8.51
N GLN A 99 6.26 -8.90 -7.78
CA GLN A 99 7.46 -8.30 -8.38
C GLN A 99 8.43 -9.36 -8.87
N THR A 100 8.59 -10.43 -8.11
CA THR A 100 9.46 -11.52 -8.50
C THR A 100 8.98 -12.18 -9.78
N SER A 101 7.69 -12.41 -9.88
CA SER A 101 7.11 -13.00 -11.10
C SER A 101 7.33 -12.10 -12.31
N TYR A 102 7.17 -10.82 -12.11
CA TYR A 102 7.34 -9.87 -13.21
C TYR A 102 8.81 -9.80 -13.66
N ARG A 103 9.74 -9.89 -12.71
CA ARG A 103 11.15 -9.93 -13.04
C ARG A 103 11.48 -11.15 -13.88
N HIS A 104 10.94 -12.30 -13.52
CA HIS A 104 11.11 -13.53 -14.28
C HIS A 104 10.60 -13.37 -15.70
N LYS A 105 9.44 -12.77 -15.83
CA LYS A 105 8.82 -12.57 -17.13
C LYS A 105 9.71 -11.70 -18.01
N LEU A 106 10.26 -10.64 -17.47
CA LEU A 106 11.15 -9.78 -18.23
C LEU A 106 12.36 -10.54 -18.71
N ASN A 107 12.99 -11.30 -17.81
CA ASN A 107 14.20 -12.04 -18.16
C ASN A 107 13.92 -13.07 -19.25
N GLN A 108 12.76 -13.73 -19.17
CA GLN A 108 12.38 -14.70 -20.18
C GLN A 108 12.16 -14.04 -21.52
N THR A 109 11.47 -12.92 -21.53
CA THR A 109 11.18 -12.20 -22.77
C THR A 109 12.46 -11.78 -23.48
N ILE A 110 13.40 -11.23 -22.72
CA ILE A 110 14.67 -10.78 -23.29
C ILE A 110 15.46 -11.98 -23.83
N ARG A 111 15.48 -13.07 -23.08
CA ARG A 111 16.21 -14.25 -23.49
C ARG A 111 15.66 -14.85 -24.77
N GLN A 112 14.34 -14.85 -24.93
CA GLN A 112 13.68 -15.38 -26.12
C GLN A 112 13.95 -14.52 -27.35
N ASN A 113 14.18 -13.24 -27.15
CA ASN A 113 14.39 -12.31 -28.25
C ASN A 113 15.85 -12.04 -28.56
N SER A 114 16.75 -12.72 -27.88
CA SER A 114 18.19 -12.61 -28.21
C SER A 114 18.58 -13.68 -29.22
#